data_1af8a3c537b2de11b123e423eccc3c85
#
_entry.id   1af8a3c537b2de11b123e423eccc3c85
#
_cell.length_a   1.000
_cell.length_b   1.000
_cell.length_c   1.000
_cell.angle_alpha   90.00
_cell.angle_beta   90.00
_cell.angle_gamma   90.00
#
_symmetry.space_group_name_H-M   'P 1'
#
loop_
_entity.id
_entity.type
_entity.pdbx_description
1 polymer ?
#
loop_
_entity_poly.entity_id
_entity_poly.type
_entity_poly.pdbx_seq_one_letter_code
_entity_poly.pdbx_strand_id
1 'polypeptide(L)'
;MQAIVYHDNKDVRLEEIAEPNPGPGEVKLRITGTSICATDIEEWQYGPLWVQHGSPNAMTGKQTPLVLGHETAGTVAELGDGVDNVAVGDRVAINTVLTCETCFWCMRGQQAVCPNMAVAGFMADGGLAEFMVWPADKLVPMPDSISDAEGPLLEPATVAVHGVRRSGVRPGDNVAVLGCGTVGLLTVQAFKAAGARVIAIDVREQSLTLAKELGADETVSSRDESAAAAQLLELTGGIGPDIVVETAGAKETPRMAIGWTRRGGTTLLLGIYSTTPEINFNNVVGPEITIIGSVATSPGDLEAAVELVGNGSINVKPLISEIVPLSRAMEDGFHRMLDPNKDIYRIVIQPGS
;
A
#
# COMPACT_ATOMS: atom_id res chain seq x y z
N MET A 1 26.94 2.99 5.58
CA MET A 1 25.60 3.56 5.82
C MET A 1 24.80 2.69 6.74
N GLN A 2 23.92 3.28 7.55
CA GLN A 2 22.98 2.52 8.36
C GLN A 2 21.81 1.99 7.54
N ALA A 3 21.34 0.76 7.89
CA ALA A 3 20.19 0.11 7.25
C ALA A 3 19.52 -0.90 8.19
N ILE A 4 18.22 -1.12 8.00
CA ILE A 4 17.46 -2.21 8.63
C ILE A 4 17.52 -3.44 7.73
N VAL A 5 18.25 -4.45 8.17
CA VAL A 5 18.56 -5.65 7.40
C VAL A 5 17.78 -6.86 7.93
N TYR A 6 17.09 -7.53 7.03
CA TYR A 6 16.41 -8.80 7.28
C TYR A 6 17.36 -9.97 6.98
N HIS A 7 17.61 -10.81 7.95
CA HIS A 7 18.42 -12.03 7.82
C HIS A 7 17.57 -13.29 7.73
N ASP A 8 16.57 -13.40 8.62
CA ASP A 8 15.64 -14.52 8.71
C ASP A 8 14.44 -14.16 9.62
N ASN A 9 13.54 -15.10 9.83
CA ASN A 9 12.43 -14.98 10.76
C ASN A 9 12.90 -14.48 12.13
N LYS A 10 12.29 -13.40 12.63
CA LYS A 10 12.62 -12.71 13.89
C LYS A 10 14.04 -12.15 13.98
N ASP A 11 14.76 -12.15 12.88
CA ASP A 11 16.13 -11.65 12.80
C ASP A 11 16.21 -10.46 11.83
N VAL A 12 15.79 -9.31 12.30
CA VAL A 12 15.86 -8.00 11.64
C VAL A 12 16.70 -7.07 12.51
N ARG A 13 17.71 -6.42 11.92
CA ARG A 13 18.72 -5.66 12.66
C ARG A 13 19.03 -4.33 12.02
N LEU A 14 19.36 -3.31 12.84
CA LEU A 14 20.07 -2.12 12.39
C LEU A 14 21.55 -2.45 12.21
N GLU A 15 22.09 -2.27 11.03
CA GLU A 15 23.48 -2.59 10.68
C GLU A 15 24.17 -1.44 9.92
N GLU A 16 25.51 -1.43 10.00
CA GLU A 16 26.36 -0.64 9.12
C GLU A 16 26.71 -1.49 7.90
N ILE A 17 26.26 -1.08 6.71
CA ILE A 17 26.55 -1.74 5.44
C ILE A 17 27.28 -0.81 4.47
N ALA A 18 27.84 -1.36 3.39
CA ALA A 18 28.43 -0.56 2.34
C ALA A 18 27.37 0.34 1.67
N GLU A 19 27.74 1.60 1.41
CA GLU A 19 26.89 2.48 0.62
C GLU A 19 26.85 2.01 -0.84
N PRO A 20 25.63 1.89 -1.46
CA PRO A 20 25.53 1.41 -2.84
C PRO A 20 25.93 2.50 -3.84
N ASN A 21 26.42 2.07 -5.01
CA ASN A 21 26.68 2.96 -6.15
C ASN A 21 25.72 2.64 -7.30
N PRO A 22 25.21 3.65 -8.02
CA PRO A 22 24.29 3.43 -9.13
C PRO A 22 25.02 2.85 -10.33
N GLY A 23 24.41 1.85 -10.95
CA GLY A 23 24.78 1.32 -12.25
C GLY A 23 24.18 2.15 -13.42
N PRO A 24 24.43 1.74 -14.69
CA PRO A 24 23.80 2.38 -15.84
C PRO A 24 22.26 2.34 -15.77
N GLY A 25 21.60 3.48 -15.97
CA GLY A 25 20.14 3.62 -15.88
C GLY A 25 19.57 3.70 -14.46
N GLU A 26 20.43 3.63 -13.44
CA GLU A 26 20.03 3.71 -12.04
C GLU A 26 20.41 5.05 -11.42
N VAL A 27 19.80 5.36 -10.30
CA VAL A 27 20.17 6.51 -9.47
C VAL A 27 20.41 6.08 -8.03
N LYS A 28 21.30 6.80 -7.33
CA LYS A 28 21.40 6.74 -5.89
C LYS A 28 20.43 7.76 -5.29
N LEU A 29 19.59 7.29 -4.41
CA LEU A 29 18.62 8.11 -3.68
C LEU A 29 19.08 8.25 -2.24
N ARG A 30 19.13 9.49 -1.75
CA ARG A 30 19.13 9.76 -0.31
C ARG A 30 17.70 9.60 0.16
N ILE A 31 17.45 8.65 1.04
CA ILE A 31 16.10 8.39 1.55
C ILE A 31 15.68 9.53 2.49
N THR A 32 14.52 10.11 2.23
CA THR A 32 13.91 11.15 3.05
C THR A 32 12.87 10.57 4.00
N GLY A 33 12.36 9.40 3.69
CA GLY A 33 11.45 8.65 4.55
C GLY A 33 11.08 7.29 3.97
N THR A 34 10.81 6.35 4.87
CA THR A 34 10.24 5.03 4.55
C THR A 34 9.23 4.68 5.62
N SER A 35 7.99 4.35 5.27
CA SER A 35 7.01 3.91 6.27
C SER A 35 7.06 2.40 6.49
N ILE A 36 6.79 2.00 7.74
CA ILE A 36 6.71 0.58 8.11
C ILE A 36 5.31 0.07 7.76
N CYS A 37 5.24 -0.90 6.86
CA CYS A 37 4.01 -1.58 6.48
C CYS A 37 3.69 -2.75 7.43
N ALA A 38 2.42 -3.14 7.50
CA ALA A 38 2.02 -4.37 8.17
C ALA A 38 2.75 -5.60 7.58
N THR A 39 3.03 -5.60 6.28
CA THR A 39 3.76 -6.67 5.59
C THR A 39 5.20 -6.80 6.08
N ASP A 40 5.89 -5.70 6.41
CA ASP A 40 7.24 -5.76 7.01
C ASP A 40 7.20 -6.43 8.39
N ILE A 41 6.15 -6.18 9.16
CA ILE A 41 5.93 -6.79 10.48
C ILE A 41 5.59 -8.29 10.35
N GLU A 42 4.75 -8.65 9.37
CA GLU A 42 4.41 -10.05 9.10
C GLU A 42 5.64 -10.83 8.63
N GLU A 43 6.45 -10.23 7.76
CA GLU A 43 7.72 -10.80 7.30
C GLU A 43 8.66 -11.05 8.47
N TRP A 44 8.83 -10.05 9.36
CA TRP A 44 9.65 -10.19 10.56
C TRP A 44 9.14 -11.30 11.49
N GLN A 45 7.81 -11.38 11.73
CA GLN A 45 7.24 -12.30 12.72
C GLN A 45 7.09 -13.74 12.20
N TYR A 46 6.79 -13.90 10.92
CA TYR A 46 6.35 -15.17 10.33
C TYR A 46 7.11 -15.54 9.07
N GLY A 47 8.02 -14.69 8.59
CA GLY A 47 8.76 -14.88 7.34
C GLY A 47 9.73 -16.08 7.35
N PRO A 48 10.33 -16.37 6.18
CA PRO A 48 10.16 -15.63 4.94
C PRO A 48 8.81 -15.91 4.26
N LEU A 49 8.05 -14.85 3.96
CA LEU A 49 6.77 -14.91 3.23
C LEU A 49 6.93 -14.36 1.80
N TRP A 50 7.44 -13.13 1.69
CA TRP A 50 7.69 -12.40 0.46
C TRP A 50 9.18 -12.19 0.21
N VAL A 51 9.99 -12.13 1.28
CA VAL A 51 11.43 -11.95 1.19
C VAL A 51 12.07 -13.12 0.44
N GLN A 52 12.88 -12.77 -0.58
CA GLN A 52 13.61 -13.76 -1.37
C GLN A 52 14.63 -14.50 -0.50
N HIS A 53 14.44 -15.79 -0.32
CA HIS A 53 15.23 -16.66 0.53
C HIS A 53 15.67 -17.93 -0.19
N GLY A 54 16.84 -18.46 0.17
CA GLY A 54 17.35 -19.76 -0.30
C GLY A 54 17.90 -19.77 -1.73
N SER A 55 17.55 -18.81 -2.57
CA SER A 55 18.11 -18.63 -3.91
C SER A 55 17.97 -17.19 -4.36
N PRO A 56 18.92 -16.63 -5.13
CA PRO A 56 18.80 -15.26 -5.64
C PRO A 56 17.58 -15.07 -6.52
N ASN A 57 16.92 -13.91 -6.38
CA ASN A 57 15.86 -13.51 -7.28
C ASN A 57 16.38 -13.40 -8.72
N ALA A 58 15.65 -13.94 -9.69
CA ALA A 58 16.11 -14.03 -11.08
C ALA A 58 16.28 -12.65 -11.76
N MET A 59 15.52 -11.61 -11.31
CA MET A 59 15.57 -10.27 -11.87
C MET A 59 16.65 -9.41 -11.20
N THR A 60 16.72 -9.45 -9.86
CA THR A 60 17.55 -8.53 -9.07
C THR A 60 18.87 -9.15 -8.60
N GLY A 61 19.00 -10.48 -8.65
CA GLY A 61 20.13 -11.20 -8.11
C GLY A 61 20.22 -11.20 -6.57
N LYS A 62 19.22 -10.61 -5.88
CA LYS A 62 19.19 -10.48 -4.42
C LYS A 62 18.50 -11.65 -3.74
N GLN A 63 18.93 -11.93 -2.53
CA GLN A 63 18.30 -12.80 -1.54
C GLN A 63 18.71 -12.30 -0.15
N THR A 64 18.21 -12.92 0.91
CA THR A 64 18.64 -12.62 2.28
C THR A 64 20.15 -12.81 2.47
N PRO A 65 20.84 -11.94 3.24
CA PRO A 65 20.29 -10.77 3.91
C PRO A 65 20.01 -9.62 2.93
N LEU A 66 18.95 -8.84 3.17
CA LEU A 66 18.59 -7.69 2.37
C LEU A 66 17.97 -6.56 3.21
N VAL A 67 18.01 -5.34 2.70
CA VAL A 67 17.40 -4.16 3.34
C VAL A 67 15.90 -4.16 3.14
N LEU A 68 15.12 -4.00 4.23
CA LEU A 68 13.65 -3.89 4.18
C LEU A 68 13.17 -2.52 3.70
N GLY A 69 11.85 -2.37 3.55
CA GLY A 69 11.14 -1.11 3.28
C GLY A 69 10.78 -0.92 1.81
N HIS A 70 9.48 -0.91 1.54
CA HIS A 70 8.90 -0.77 0.20
C HIS A 70 8.02 0.48 0.03
N GLU A 71 7.63 1.13 1.11
CA GLU A 71 6.89 2.40 1.11
C GLU A 71 7.90 3.56 1.29
N THR A 72 8.48 4.08 0.20
CA THR A 72 9.70 4.90 0.31
C THR A 72 9.69 6.11 -0.64
N ALA A 73 10.32 7.21 -0.18
CA ALA A 73 10.58 8.41 -0.96
C ALA A 73 12.00 8.93 -0.68
N GLY A 74 12.55 9.69 -1.62
CA GLY A 74 13.91 10.16 -1.50
C GLY A 74 14.23 11.38 -2.37
N THR A 75 15.48 11.81 -2.26
CA THR A 75 16.07 12.85 -3.12
C THR A 75 17.20 12.22 -3.93
N VAL A 76 17.26 12.52 -5.22
CA VAL A 76 18.31 12.04 -6.12
C VAL A 76 19.66 12.61 -5.66
N ALA A 77 20.59 11.73 -5.29
CA ALA A 77 21.92 12.09 -4.79
C ALA A 77 23.01 11.92 -5.86
N GLU A 78 22.89 10.90 -6.73
CA GLU A 78 23.86 10.58 -7.78
C GLU A 78 23.16 9.91 -8.96
N LEU A 79 23.61 10.18 -10.17
CA LEU A 79 23.11 9.60 -11.41
C LEU A 79 24.10 8.55 -11.94
N GLY A 80 23.59 7.39 -12.32
CA GLY A 80 24.33 6.43 -13.12
C GLY A 80 24.38 6.84 -14.60
N ASP A 81 25.19 6.14 -15.38
CA ASP A 81 25.36 6.41 -16.80
C ASP A 81 24.03 6.28 -17.58
N GLY A 82 23.74 7.24 -18.44
CA GLY A 82 22.58 7.22 -19.34
C GLY A 82 21.27 7.70 -18.68
N VAL A 83 21.27 8.19 -17.45
CA VAL A 83 20.10 8.79 -16.81
C VAL A 83 19.95 10.24 -17.28
N ASP A 84 18.77 10.58 -17.81
CA ASP A 84 18.43 11.91 -18.34
C ASP A 84 17.02 12.41 -17.95
N ASN A 85 16.23 11.57 -17.29
CA ASN A 85 14.85 11.86 -16.90
C ASN A 85 14.69 12.48 -15.50
N VAL A 86 15.76 12.52 -14.70
CA VAL A 86 15.82 13.15 -13.36
C VAL A 86 17.17 13.84 -13.17
N ALA A 87 17.25 14.77 -12.21
CA ALA A 87 18.46 15.50 -11.85
C ALA A 87 18.82 15.32 -10.37
N VAL A 88 20.11 15.50 -10.03
CA VAL A 88 20.56 15.56 -8.64
C VAL A 88 19.83 16.68 -7.91
N GLY A 89 19.23 16.36 -6.78
CA GLY A 89 18.40 17.25 -5.97
C GLY A 89 16.90 17.10 -6.19
N ASP A 90 16.46 16.38 -7.21
CA ASP A 90 15.03 16.11 -7.42
C ASP A 90 14.46 15.25 -6.27
N ARG A 91 13.32 15.70 -5.74
CA ARG A 91 12.53 14.92 -4.77
C ARG A 91 11.60 13.98 -5.51
N VAL A 92 11.62 12.69 -5.15
CA VAL A 92 10.94 11.66 -5.94
C VAL A 92 10.16 10.68 -5.06
N ALA A 93 8.98 10.30 -5.55
CA ALA A 93 8.29 9.08 -5.15
C ALA A 93 8.89 7.90 -5.92
N ILE A 94 8.93 6.75 -5.30
CA ILE A 94 9.60 5.56 -5.84
C ILE A 94 8.54 4.49 -6.12
N ASN A 95 8.42 4.08 -7.39
CA ASN A 95 7.71 2.84 -7.70
C ASN A 95 8.63 1.67 -7.34
N THR A 96 8.35 1.05 -6.21
CA THR A 96 9.16 -0.04 -5.64
C THR A 96 8.94 -1.39 -6.32
N VAL A 97 8.13 -1.45 -7.37
CA VAL A 97 7.82 -2.66 -8.13
C VAL A 97 8.61 -2.69 -9.43
N LEU A 98 9.46 -3.69 -9.58
CA LEU A 98 10.14 -4.04 -10.84
C LEU A 98 9.36 -5.13 -11.56
N THR A 99 9.29 -5.04 -12.89
CA THR A 99 8.64 -6.03 -13.73
C THR A 99 9.49 -6.36 -14.95
N CYS A 100 9.26 -7.50 -15.59
CA CYS A 100 10.12 -7.94 -16.70
C CYS A 100 9.85 -7.20 -18.02
N GLU A 101 8.82 -6.37 -18.12
CA GLU A 101 8.37 -5.56 -19.26
C GLU A 101 8.09 -6.34 -20.57
N THR A 102 8.38 -7.64 -20.62
CA THR A 102 8.32 -8.47 -21.85
C THR A 102 7.29 -9.60 -21.82
N CYS A 103 6.76 -9.96 -20.65
CA CYS A 103 5.80 -11.05 -20.54
C CYS A 103 4.41 -10.66 -21.06
N PHE A 104 3.54 -11.68 -21.18
CA PHE A 104 2.16 -11.52 -21.66
C PHE A 104 1.40 -10.40 -20.92
N TRP A 105 1.58 -10.29 -19.61
CA TRP A 105 0.89 -9.30 -18.77
C TRP A 105 1.52 -7.92 -18.90
N CYS A 106 2.84 -7.79 -18.85
CA CYS A 106 3.53 -6.50 -19.00
C CYS A 106 3.20 -5.84 -20.33
N MET A 107 3.24 -6.60 -21.43
CA MET A 107 2.90 -6.10 -22.77
C MET A 107 1.43 -5.64 -22.91
N ARG A 108 0.58 -5.87 -21.90
CA ARG A 108 -0.83 -5.46 -21.85
C ARG A 108 -1.13 -4.41 -20.77
N GLY A 109 -0.09 -3.83 -20.17
CA GLY A 109 -0.27 -2.85 -19.10
C GLY A 109 -0.73 -3.47 -17.76
N GLN A 110 -0.51 -4.77 -17.57
CA GLN A 110 -0.91 -5.52 -16.36
C GLN A 110 0.32 -5.90 -15.53
N GLN A 111 1.22 -4.93 -15.29
CA GLN A 111 2.48 -5.14 -14.58
C GLN A 111 2.26 -5.68 -13.16
N ALA A 112 1.18 -5.28 -12.49
CA ALA A 112 0.81 -5.77 -11.16
C ALA A 112 0.74 -7.31 -11.02
N VAL A 113 0.58 -8.02 -12.13
CA VAL A 113 0.51 -9.49 -12.17
C VAL A 113 1.64 -10.12 -13.00
N CYS A 114 2.76 -9.43 -13.12
CA CYS A 114 3.96 -9.98 -13.73
C CYS A 114 4.48 -11.19 -12.92
N PRO A 115 4.65 -12.38 -13.50
CA PRO A 115 5.14 -13.53 -12.75
C PRO A 115 6.61 -13.41 -12.33
N ASN A 116 7.35 -12.47 -12.93
CA ASN A 116 8.74 -12.16 -12.60
C ASN A 116 8.85 -10.82 -11.83
N MET A 117 7.77 -10.38 -11.18
CA MET A 117 7.79 -9.16 -10.39
C MET A 117 8.80 -9.28 -9.24
N ALA A 118 9.51 -8.18 -8.98
CA ALA A 118 10.33 -8.02 -7.78
C ALA A 118 9.96 -6.71 -7.08
N VAL A 119 9.93 -6.75 -5.75
CA VAL A 119 9.57 -5.59 -4.90
C VAL A 119 10.75 -5.23 -4.03
N ALA A 120 11.08 -3.93 -3.96
CA ALA A 120 12.06 -3.41 -3.01
C ALA A 120 11.69 -3.80 -1.58
N GLY A 121 12.67 -4.09 -0.74
CA GLY A 121 12.44 -4.54 0.62
C GLY A 121 12.12 -6.04 0.77
N PHE A 122 11.81 -6.73 -0.36
CA PHE A 122 11.50 -8.17 -0.32
C PHE A 122 12.34 -8.99 -1.31
N MET A 123 12.56 -8.50 -2.50
CA MET A 123 13.28 -9.20 -3.58
C MET A 123 14.43 -8.34 -4.13
N ALA A 124 14.60 -7.15 -3.60
CA ALA A 124 15.70 -6.21 -3.80
C ALA A 124 15.89 -5.42 -2.51
N ASP A 125 17.04 -4.75 -2.35
CA ASP A 125 17.24 -3.85 -1.23
C ASP A 125 16.21 -2.71 -1.25
N GLY A 126 15.64 -2.42 -0.09
CA GLY A 126 14.60 -1.43 0.12
C GLY A 126 15.11 -0.11 0.70
N GLY A 127 14.17 0.72 1.15
CA GLY A 127 14.42 2.09 1.59
C GLY A 127 14.56 2.28 3.11
N LEU A 128 14.54 1.24 3.94
CA LEU A 128 14.86 1.37 5.38
C LEU A 128 16.38 1.48 5.58
N ALA A 129 16.98 2.48 4.93
CA ALA A 129 18.41 2.79 4.92
C ALA A 129 18.63 4.28 4.66
N GLU A 130 19.88 4.77 4.81
CA GLU A 130 20.23 6.14 4.45
C GLU A 130 20.20 6.39 2.94
N PHE A 131 20.59 5.37 2.15
CA PHE A 131 20.62 5.42 0.70
C PHE A 131 20.05 4.13 0.09
N MET A 132 19.49 4.29 -1.11
CA MET A 132 18.99 3.21 -1.96
C MET A 132 19.41 3.47 -3.41
N VAL A 133 19.68 2.43 -4.16
CA VAL A 133 19.88 2.51 -5.62
C VAL A 133 18.65 1.93 -6.31
N TRP A 134 18.09 2.64 -7.30
CA TRP A 134 16.89 2.21 -8.00
C TRP A 134 16.87 2.68 -9.45
N PRO A 135 16.20 1.98 -10.38
CA PRO A 135 16.08 2.42 -11.78
C PRO A 135 15.40 3.79 -11.91
N ALA A 136 15.99 4.66 -12.70
CA ALA A 136 15.53 6.04 -12.88
C ALA A 136 14.11 6.13 -13.51
N ASP A 137 13.75 5.16 -14.34
CA ASP A 137 12.42 5.08 -14.98
C ASP A 137 11.28 4.69 -14.02
N LYS A 138 11.60 4.31 -12.78
CA LYS A 138 10.65 3.99 -11.71
C LYS A 138 10.43 5.16 -10.74
N LEU A 139 10.92 6.35 -11.07
CA LEU A 139 10.82 7.54 -10.23
C LEU A 139 9.79 8.52 -10.76
N VAL A 140 9.01 9.09 -9.86
CA VAL A 140 8.03 10.14 -10.16
C VAL A 140 8.37 11.39 -9.34
N PRO A 141 8.58 12.56 -9.98
CA PRO A 141 8.85 13.80 -9.26
C PRO A 141 7.75 14.13 -8.24
N MET A 142 8.14 14.47 -7.03
CA MET A 142 7.24 14.92 -5.97
C MET A 142 7.12 16.44 -5.98
N PRO A 143 5.91 17.02 -6.00
CA PRO A 143 5.73 18.46 -5.85
C PRO A 143 6.04 18.92 -4.42
N ASP A 144 6.36 20.22 -4.25
CA ASP A 144 6.68 20.82 -2.96
C ASP A 144 5.54 20.75 -1.94
N SER A 145 4.31 20.55 -2.42
CA SER A 145 3.13 20.37 -1.56
C SER A 145 3.14 19.06 -0.75
N ILE A 146 3.97 18.08 -1.15
CA ILE A 146 4.14 16.81 -0.43
C ILE A 146 5.44 16.90 0.40
N SER A 147 5.34 16.79 1.71
CA SER A 147 6.50 16.78 2.61
C SER A 147 7.27 15.45 2.54
N ASP A 148 8.51 15.45 3.07
CA ASP A 148 9.35 14.24 3.13
C ASP A 148 8.72 13.12 3.99
N ALA A 149 7.98 13.49 5.03
CA ALA A 149 7.26 12.52 5.85
C ALA A 149 6.01 11.94 5.15
N GLU A 150 5.40 12.67 4.23
CA GLU A 150 4.23 12.23 3.46
C GLU A 150 4.62 11.37 2.25
N GLY A 151 5.82 11.59 1.70
CA GLY A 151 6.32 10.88 0.52
C GLY A 151 6.20 9.36 0.57
N PRO A 152 6.58 8.68 1.67
CA PRO A 152 6.44 7.23 1.81
C PRO A 152 5.01 6.72 1.63
N LEU A 153 3.99 7.50 2.02
CA LEU A 153 2.59 7.10 1.93
C LEU A 153 2.03 7.16 0.49
N LEU A 154 2.81 7.65 -0.46
CA LEU A 154 2.45 7.60 -1.88
C LEU A 154 2.36 6.15 -2.40
N GLU A 155 3.18 5.24 -1.86
CA GLU A 155 3.10 3.82 -2.23
C GLU A 155 1.74 3.22 -1.85
N PRO A 156 1.27 3.22 -0.57
CA PRO A 156 -0.05 2.69 -0.25
C PRO A 156 -1.21 3.51 -0.86
N ALA A 157 -1.02 4.80 -1.15
CA ALA A 157 -1.99 5.58 -1.94
C ALA A 157 -2.11 5.04 -3.38
N THR A 158 -0.99 4.60 -3.96
CA THR A 158 -0.97 3.97 -5.29
C THR A 158 -1.77 2.67 -5.31
N VAL A 159 -1.70 1.86 -4.25
CA VAL A 159 -2.52 0.64 -4.10
C VAL A 159 -4.01 0.97 -4.11
N ALA A 160 -4.42 2.04 -3.41
CA ALA A 160 -5.81 2.52 -3.39
C ALA A 160 -6.25 3.00 -4.78
N VAL A 161 -5.44 3.80 -5.48
CA VAL A 161 -5.69 4.27 -6.85
C VAL A 161 -5.82 3.10 -7.83
N HIS A 162 -4.93 2.10 -7.73
CA HIS A 162 -5.02 0.88 -8.53
C HIS A 162 -6.35 0.15 -8.29
N GLY A 163 -6.77 0.00 -7.03
CA GLY A 163 -8.06 -0.58 -6.67
C GLY A 163 -9.24 0.16 -7.30
N VAL A 164 -9.25 1.50 -7.27
CA VAL A 164 -10.28 2.33 -7.92
C VAL A 164 -10.33 2.03 -9.42
N ARG A 165 -9.20 2.04 -10.11
CA ARG A 165 -9.13 1.74 -11.56
C ARG A 165 -9.64 0.35 -11.89
N ARG A 166 -9.34 -0.65 -11.04
CA ARG A 166 -9.79 -2.01 -11.22
C ARG A 166 -11.28 -2.22 -10.95
N SER A 167 -11.88 -1.41 -10.07
CA SER A 167 -13.26 -1.56 -9.62
C SER A 167 -14.31 -1.27 -10.69
N GLY A 168 -13.96 -0.44 -11.68
CA GLY A 168 -14.90 0.06 -12.67
C GLY A 168 -15.93 1.05 -12.11
N VAL A 169 -15.61 1.71 -10.98
CA VAL A 169 -16.47 2.70 -10.32
C VAL A 169 -16.88 3.83 -11.27
N ARG A 170 -18.10 4.31 -11.08
CA ARG A 170 -18.66 5.46 -11.80
C ARG A 170 -19.05 6.57 -10.81
N PRO A 171 -19.00 7.84 -11.22
CA PRO A 171 -19.49 8.92 -10.39
C PRO A 171 -20.94 8.67 -9.95
N GLY A 172 -21.19 8.78 -8.64
CA GLY A 172 -22.50 8.54 -8.03
C GLY A 172 -22.73 7.10 -7.54
N ASP A 173 -21.86 6.12 -7.85
CA ASP A 173 -21.94 4.78 -7.27
C ASP A 173 -21.82 4.84 -5.73
N ASN A 174 -22.58 3.98 -5.04
CA ASN A 174 -22.42 3.75 -3.61
C ASN A 174 -21.30 2.74 -3.38
N VAL A 175 -20.21 3.16 -2.76
CA VAL A 175 -19.05 2.34 -2.46
C VAL A 175 -18.93 2.14 -0.95
N ALA A 176 -18.94 0.90 -0.49
CA ALA A 176 -18.68 0.55 0.90
C ALA A 176 -17.23 0.07 1.04
N VAL A 177 -16.45 0.67 1.94
CA VAL A 177 -15.07 0.27 2.24
C VAL A 177 -15.03 -0.42 3.59
N LEU A 178 -14.81 -1.73 3.59
CA LEU A 178 -14.73 -2.59 4.78
C LEU A 178 -13.28 -2.72 5.26
N GLY A 179 -13.01 -2.11 6.39
CA GLY A 179 -11.69 -1.91 6.99
C GLY A 179 -11.20 -0.48 6.78
N CYS A 180 -10.97 0.24 7.87
CA CYS A 180 -10.44 1.63 7.89
C CYS A 180 -9.03 1.66 8.52
N GLY A 181 -8.17 0.73 8.10
CA GLY A 181 -6.72 0.82 8.28
C GLY A 181 -6.12 1.82 7.27
N THR A 182 -4.79 1.87 7.14
CA THR A 182 -4.13 2.81 6.22
C THR A 182 -4.63 2.67 4.78
N VAL A 183 -4.61 1.46 4.23
CA VAL A 183 -5.09 1.21 2.86
C VAL A 183 -6.57 1.54 2.72
N GLY A 184 -7.40 1.17 3.72
CA GLY A 184 -8.83 1.47 3.69
C GLY A 184 -9.14 2.96 3.71
N LEU A 185 -8.45 3.74 4.54
CA LEU A 185 -8.62 5.20 4.61
C LEU A 185 -8.14 5.92 3.34
N LEU A 186 -7.08 5.41 2.71
CA LEU A 186 -6.64 5.87 1.39
C LEU A 186 -7.65 5.49 0.31
N THR A 187 -8.21 4.28 0.38
CA THR A 187 -9.27 3.80 -0.52
C THR A 187 -10.54 4.64 -0.41
N VAL A 188 -10.97 5.01 0.80
CA VAL A 188 -12.09 5.95 1.01
C VAL A 188 -11.87 7.24 0.21
N GLN A 189 -10.70 7.86 0.36
CA GLN A 189 -10.37 9.12 -0.31
C GLN A 189 -10.26 8.96 -1.83
N ALA A 190 -9.63 7.87 -2.29
CA ALA A 190 -9.48 7.60 -3.73
C ALA A 190 -10.84 7.41 -4.42
N PHE A 191 -11.78 6.69 -3.79
CA PHE A 191 -13.15 6.57 -4.31
C PHE A 191 -13.92 7.90 -4.26
N LYS A 192 -13.69 8.73 -3.22
CA LYS A 192 -14.24 10.08 -3.17
C LYS A 192 -13.74 10.92 -4.34
N ALA A 193 -12.43 10.89 -4.62
CA ALA A 193 -11.83 11.59 -5.75
C ALA A 193 -12.38 11.09 -7.10
N ALA A 194 -12.80 9.83 -7.20
CA ALA A 194 -13.48 9.26 -8.37
C ALA A 194 -14.97 9.63 -8.47
N GLY A 195 -15.51 10.42 -7.51
CA GLY A 195 -16.90 10.90 -7.52
C GLY A 195 -17.93 9.92 -6.93
N ALA A 196 -17.49 8.89 -6.22
CA ALA A 196 -18.37 7.96 -5.54
C ALA A 196 -18.97 8.55 -4.26
N ARG A 197 -20.12 8.02 -3.83
CA ARG A 197 -20.61 8.15 -2.46
C ARG A 197 -20.03 7.03 -1.63
N VAL A 198 -19.22 7.36 -0.60
CA VAL A 198 -18.42 6.39 0.14
C VAL A 198 -18.97 6.17 1.55
N ILE A 199 -19.17 4.89 1.90
CA ILE A 199 -19.58 4.43 3.22
C ILE A 199 -18.40 3.67 3.83
N ALA A 200 -17.79 4.21 4.88
CA ALA A 200 -16.66 3.59 5.57
C ALA A 200 -17.15 2.64 6.68
N ILE A 201 -16.55 1.46 6.77
CA ILE A 201 -16.97 0.40 7.71
C ILE A 201 -15.77 -0.11 8.48
N ASP A 202 -15.85 -0.08 9.81
CA ASP A 202 -14.80 -0.66 10.69
C ASP A 202 -15.43 -1.10 12.03
N VAL A 203 -14.71 -1.89 12.80
CA VAL A 203 -15.06 -2.23 14.18
C VAL A 203 -14.60 -1.16 15.18
N ARG A 204 -13.66 -0.28 14.80
CA ARG A 204 -13.05 0.75 15.64
C ARG A 204 -13.69 2.11 15.39
N GLU A 205 -14.32 2.68 16.41
CA GLU A 205 -14.95 4.01 16.33
C GLU A 205 -13.98 5.12 15.92
N GLN A 206 -12.74 5.05 16.39
CA GLN A 206 -11.71 6.01 16.04
C GLN A 206 -11.39 5.99 14.54
N SER A 207 -11.27 4.80 13.93
CA SER A 207 -11.08 4.67 12.48
C SER A 207 -12.26 5.21 11.69
N LEU A 208 -13.49 5.03 12.19
CA LEU A 208 -14.70 5.59 11.59
C LEU A 208 -14.72 7.13 11.68
N THR A 209 -14.30 7.69 12.83
CA THR A 209 -14.16 9.14 13.01
C THR A 209 -13.17 9.71 11.99
N LEU A 210 -11.98 9.11 11.88
CA LEU A 210 -10.98 9.54 10.90
C LEU A 210 -11.47 9.36 9.45
N ALA A 211 -12.17 8.26 9.14
CA ALA A 211 -12.76 8.07 7.82
C ALA A 211 -13.75 9.19 7.45
N LYS A 212 -14.54 9.65 8.42
CA LYS A 212 -15.46 10.78 8.23
C LYS A 212 -14.71 12.09 7.98
N GLU A 213 -13.65 12.36 8.74
CA GLU A 213 -12.79 13.53 8.55
C GLU A 213 -12.10 13.51 7.18
N LEU A 214 -11.73 12.32 6.69
CA LEU A 214 -11.12 12.09 5.39
C LEU A 214 -12.12 11.99 4.23
N GLY A 215 -13.41 12.32 4.47
CA GLY A 215 -14.38 12.52 3.41
C GLY A 215 -15.36 11.37 3.15
N ALA A 216 -15.42 10.34 4.00
CA ALA A 216 -16.49 9.36 3.92
C ALA A 216 -17.86 10.07 4.09
N ASP A 217 -18.83 9.76 3.24
CA ASP A 217 -20.17 10.35 3.34
C ASP A 217 -20.92 9.79 4.55
N GLU A 218 -20.72 8.50 4.84
CA GLU A 218 -21.32 7.80 5.98
C GLU A 218 -20.31 6.86 6.63
N THR A 219 -20.60 6.49 7.87
CA THR A 219 -19.81 5.48 8.62
C THR A 219 -20.74 4.43 9.22
N VAL A 220 -20.29 3.17 9.25
CA VAL A 220 -21.02 2.03 9.79
C VAL A 220 -20.11 1.22 10.69
N SER A 221 -20.54 0.94 11.92
CA SER A 221 -19.81 0.04 12.80
C SER A 221 -20.14 -1.42 12.47
N SER A 222 -19.12 -2.22 12.19
CA SER A 222 -19.27 -3.66 11.90
C SER A 222 -19.09 -4.57 13.11
N ARG A 223 -19.19 -4.03 14.32
CA ARG A 223 -19.15 -4.85 15.56
C ARG A 223 -20.31 -5.84 15.65
N ASP A 224 -21.47 -5.46 15.11
CA ASP A 224 -22.61 -6.34 14.86
C ASP A 224 -22.82 -6.40 13.34
N GLU A 225 -22.52 -7.55 12.75
CA GLU A 225 -22.62 -7.78 11.32
C GLU A 225 -24.04 -7.57 10.78
N SER A 226 -25.05 -8.02 11.54
CA SER A 226 -26.45 -7.94 11.11
C SER A 226 -26.96 -6.50 11.14
N ALA A 227 -26.58 -5.74 12.17
CA ALA A 227 -26.89 -4.32 12.26
C ALA A 227 -26.19 -3.53 11.16
N ALA A 228 -24.93 -3.82 10.86
CA ALA A 228 -24.18 -3.20 9.78
C ALA A 228 -24.83 -3.48 8.41
N ALA A 229 -25.22 -4.71 8.14
CA ALA A 229 -25.93 -5.09 6.91
C ALA A 229 -27.24 -4.32 6.75
N ALA A 230 -28.05 -4.21 7.81
CA ALA A 230 -29.30 -3.47 7.80
C ALA A 230 -29.08 -1.97 7.54
N GLN A 231 -28.08 -1.38 8.21
CA GLN A 231 -27.73 0.05 8.00
C GLN A 231 -27.22 0.32 6.58
N LEU A 232 -26.42 -0.58 6.00
CA LEU A 232 -25.97 -0.44 4.59
C LEU A 232 -27.15 -0.48 3.63
N LEU A 233 -28.12 -1.36 3.83
CA LEU A 233 -29.34 -1.39 3.02
C LEU A 233 -30.13 -0.09 3.16
N GLU A 234 -30.31 0.43 4.37
CA GLU A 234 -31.02 1.71 4.61
C GLU A 234 -30.31 2.86 3.89
N LEU A 235 -28.97 2.97 4.04
CA LEU A 235 -28.17 4.03 3.42
C LEU A 235 -28.14 3.98 1.89
N THR A 236 -28.49 2.84 1.30
CA THR A 236 -28.50 2.60 -0.15
C THR A 236 -29.90 2.35 -0.71
N GLY A 237 -30.94 2.80 0.01
CA GLY A 237 -32.34 2.71 -0.45
C GLY A 237 -32.88 1.28 -0.58
N GLY A 238 -32.38 0.34 0.22
CA GLY A 238 -32.79 -1.05 0.23
C GLY A 238 -32.12 -1.95 -0.83
N ILE A 239 -31.17 -1.39 -1.62
CA ILE A 239 -30.55 -2.09 -2.76
C ILE A 239 -29.21 -2.73 -2.37
N GLY A 240 -28.43 -2.06 -1.52
CA GLY A 240 -27.05 -2.41 -1.17
C GLY A 240 -26.03 -1.58 -1.99
N PRO A 241 -24.75 -1.56 -1.56
CA PRO A 241 -23.67 -0.86 -2.26
C PRO A 241 -23.39 -1.43 -3.66
N ASP A 242 -23.10 -0.57 -4.63
CA ASP A 242 -22.68 -0.95 -5.98
C ASP A 242 -21.35 -1.70 -5.95
N ILE A 243 -20.44 -1.22 -5.10
CA ILE A 243 -19.11 -1.82 -4.89
C ILE A 243 -18.90 -1.97 -3.39
N VAL A 244 -18.41 -3.14 -2.96
CA VAL A 244 -17.87 -3.34 -1.62
C VAL A 244 -16.38 -3.65 -1.75
N VAL A 245 -15.54 -2.81 -1.12
CA VAL A 245 -14.08 -2.97 -1.10
C VAL A 245 -13.67 -3.57 0.23
N GLU A 246 -13.01 -4.71 0.18
CA GLU A 246 -12.45 -5.39 1.35
C GLU A 246 -10.98 -5.03 1.49
N THR A 247 -10.60 -4.40 2.61
CA THR A 247 -9.23 -3.94 2.89
C THR A 247 -8.70 -4.40 4.25
N ALA A 248 -9.51 -5.14 5.01
CA ALA A 248 -9.16 -5.56 6.37
C ALA A 248 -8.30 -6.83 6.41
N GLY A 249 -8.41 -7.71 5.39
CA GLY A 249 -7.69 -8.98 5.34
C GLY A 249 -8.07 -9.98 6.44
N ALA A 250 -9.19 -9.76 7.15
CA ALA A 250 -9.64 -10.66 8.21
C ALA A 250 -10.39 -11.87 7.63
N LYS A 251 -10.43 -12.97 8.40
CA LYS A 251 -11.03 -14.24 7.94
C LYS A 251 -12.47 -14.08 7.46
N GLU A 252 -13.28 -13.27 8.16
CA GLU A 252 -14.72 -13.15 7.92
C GLU A 252 -15.08 -12.07 6.88
N THR A 253 -14.18 -11.10 6.65
CA THR A 253 -14.50 -9.90 5.87
C THR A 253 -14.75 -10.15 4.38
N PRO A 254 -14.14 -11.12 3.68
CA PRO A 254 -14.49 -11.42 2.30
C PRO A 254 -15.94 -11.94 2.15
N ARG A 255 -16.38 -12.79 3.10
CA ARG A 255 -17.75 -13.28 3.13
C ARG A 255 -18.75 -12.14 3.38
N MET A 256 -18.42 -11.23 4.31
CA MET A 256 -19.23 -10.04 4.59
C MET A 256 -19.30 -9.13 3.37
N ALA A 257 -18.17 -8.83 2.74
CA ALA A 257 -18.10 -7.99 1.56
C ALA A 257 -18.98 -8.54 0.41
N ILE A 258 -18.89 -9.82 0.11
CA ILE A 258 -19.74 -10.49 -0.88
C ILE A 258 -21.23 -10.37 -0.50
N GLY A 259 -21.55 -10.65 0.77
CA GLY A 259 -22.94 -10.64 1.25
C GLY A 259 -23.59 -9.26 1.28
N TRP A 260 -22.80 -8.20 1.38
CA TRP A 260 -23.27 -6.80 1.42
C TRP A 260 -23.32 -6.13 0.04
N THR A 261 -22.65 -6.72 -0.95
CA THR A 261 -22.68 -6.21 -2.33
C THR A 261 -24.07 -6.41 -2.93
N ARG A 262 -24.64 -5.37 -3.56
CA ARG A 262 -25.94 -5.50 -4.23
C ARG A 262 -25.91 -6.56 -5.35
N ARG A 263 -27.07 -7.05 -5.75
CA ARG A 263 -27.20 -7.94 -6.93
C ARG A 263 -26.62 -7.25 -8.18
N GLY A 264 -25.81 -8.00 -8.93
CA GLY A 264 -25.10 -7.50 -10.11
C GLY A 264 -24.00 -6.47 -9.79
N GLY A 265 -23.60 -6.34 -8.51
CA GLY A 265 -22.54 -5.45 -8.06
C GLY A 265 -21.16 -6.08 -8.07
N THR A 266 -20.17 -5.35 -7.53
CA THR A 266 -18.76 -5.75 -7.52
C THR A 266 -18.22 -5.81 -6.10
N THR A 267 -17.58 -6.92 -5.75
CA THR A 267 -16.73 -7.04 -4.56
C THR A 267 -15.27 -6.93 -4.98
N LEU A 268 -14.56 -5.93 -4.49
CA LEU A 268 -13.13 -5.71 -4.73
C LEU A 268 -12.34 -6.15 -3.51
N LEU A 269 -11.39 -7.06 -3.69
CA LEU A 269 -10.54 -7.58 -2.63
C LEU A 269 -9.14 -6.96 -2.73
N LEU A 270 -8.78 -6.16 -1.73
CA LEU A 270 -7.46 -5.53 -1.54
C LEU A 270 -6.70 -6.14 -0.35
N GLY A 271 -7.44 -6.74 0.60
CA GLY A 271 -6.85 -7.36 1.78
C GLY A 271 -5.99 -8.57 1.43
N ILE A 272 -4.90 -8.77 2.19
CA ILE A 272 -4.06 -9.97 2.17
C ILE A 272 -4.50 -10.85 3.35
N TYR A 273 -4.70 -12.14 3.12
CA TYR A 273 -5.27 -13.05 4.11
C TYR A 273 -4.22 -14.02 4.63
N SER A 274 -3.92 -13.95 5.92
CA SER A 274 -3.05 -14.93 6.62
C SER A 274 -3.79 -16.24 6.96
N THR A 275 -5.12 -16.25 6.85
CA THR A 275 -5.99 -17.42 7.10
C THR A 275 -6.87 -17.68 5.89
N THR A 276 -7.32 -18.93 5.69
CA THR A 276 -8.22 -19.27 4.58
C THR A 276 -9.66 -18.84 4.89
N PRO A 277 -10.25 -17.86 4.18
CA PRO A 277 -11.66 -17.50 4.31
C PRO A 277 -12.59 -18.60 3.79
N GLU A 278 -13.76 -18.74 4.41
CA GLU A 278 -14.83 -19.64 3.93
C GLU A 278 -15.88 -18.83 3.18
N ILE A 279 -16.16 -19.21 1.93
CA ILE A 279 -17.11 -18.52 1.05
C ILE A 279 -18.13 -19.50 0.52
N ASN A 280 -19.42 -19.20 0.72
CA ASN A 280 -20.50 -19.91 0.02
C ASN A 280 -20.69 -19.25 -1.37
N PHE A 281 -20.21 -19.89 -2.40
CA PHE A 281 -20.30 -19.39 -3.78
C PHE A 281 -21.73 -19.26 -4.31
N ASN A 282 -22.76 -19.83 -3.67
CA ASN A 282 -24.15 -19.52 -4.02
C ASN A 282 -24.51 -18.04 -3.76
N ASN A 283 -23.79 -17.38 -2.83
CA ASN A 283 -23.92 -15.94 -2.59
C ASN A 283 -23.24 -15.10 -3.67
N VAL A 284 -22.49 -15.70 -4.57
CA VAL A 284 -21.90 -15.05 -5.76
C VAL A 284 -22.79 -15.34 -6.98
N VAL A 285 -23.09 -16.61 -7.22
CA VAL A 285 -23.81 -17.06 -8.42
C VAL A 285 -25.26 -16.55 -8.45
N GLY A 286 -25.99 -16.69 -7.34
CA GLY A 286 -27.41 -16.30 -7.27
C GLY A 286 -27.67 -14.81 -7.51
N PRO A 287 -26.92 -13.90 -6.89
CA PRO A 287 -27.02 -12.45 -7.13
C PRO A 287 -26.16 -11.93 -8.28
N GLU A 288 -25.39 -12.77 -8.98
CA GLU A 288 -24.49 -12.40 -10.09
C GLU A 288 -23.40 -11.37 -9.66
N ILE A 289 -22.72 -11.63 -8.52
CA ILE A 289 -21.66 -10.76 -8.00
C ILE A 289 -20.39 -10.94 -8.83
N THR A 290 -19.76 -9.82 -9.23
CA THR A 290 -18.39 -9.82 -9.75
C THR A 290 -17.40 -9.73 -8.60
N ILE A 291 -16.44 -10.66 -8.52
CA ILE A 291 -15.34 -10.59 -7.56
C ILE A 291 -14.06 -10.22 -8.30
N ILE A 292 -13.39 -9.17 -7.85
CA ILE A 292 -12.14 -8.67 -8.43
C ILE A 292 -11.05 -8.66 -7.36
N GLY A 293 -9.90 -9.27 -7.64
CA GLY A 293 -8.69 -9.10 -6.84
C GLY A 293 -7.89 -7.88 -7.33
N SER A 294 -7.20 -7.20 -6.42
CA SER A 294 -6.29 -6.10 -6.74
C SER A 294 -5.04 -6.20 -5.86
N VAL A 295 -3.87 -6.03 -6.46
CA VAL A 295 -2.57 -6.12 -5.79
C VAL A 295 -1.57 -5.21 -6.48
N ALA A 296 -0.60 -4.71 -5.72
CA ALA A 296 0.50 -3.90 -6.24
C ALA A 296 0.03 -2.70 -7.08
N THR A 297 0.73 -2.39 -8.16
CA THR A 297 0.54 -1.19 -8.97
C THR A 297 0.76 -1.48 -10.44
N SER A 298 0.14 -0.70 -11.30
CA SER A 298 0.35 -0.71 -12.76
C SER A 298 0.80 0.67 -13.25
N PRO A 299 1.29 0.81 -14.49
CA PRO A 299 1.76 2.10 -15.01
C PRO A 299 0.73 3.22 -14.87
N GLY A 300 1.18 4.37 -14.43
CA GLY A 300 0.38 5.56 -14.23
C GLY A 300 -0.38 5.60 -12.90
N ASP A 301 -0.28 4.57 -12.04
CA ASP A 301 -0.94 4.58 -10.72
C ASP A 301 -0.18 5.45 -9.73
N LEU A 302 1.16 5.40 -9.72
CA LEU A 302 1.98 6.24 -8.84
C LEU A 302 1.87 7.71 -9.24
N GLU A 303 1.92 8.04 -10.53
CA GLU A 303 1.74 9.41 -11.03
C GLU A 303 0.38 9.97 -10.60
N ALA A 304 -0.69 9.16 -10.70
CA ALA A 304 -2.01 9.57 -10.25
C ALA A 304 -2.08 9.73 -8.71
N ALA A 305 -1.40 8.87 -7.94
CA ALA A 305 -1.32 9.02 -6.48
C ALA A 305 -0.57 10.31 -6.10
N VAL A 306 0.56 10.61 -6.74
CA VAL A 306 1.33 11.86 -6.55
C VAL A 306 0.45 13.08 -6.87
N GLU A 307 -0.30 13.05 -7.97
CA GLU A 307 -1.23 14.13 -8.34
C GLU A 307 -2.34 14.31 -7.30
N LEU A 308 -3.01 13.22 -6.87
CA LEU A 308 -4.12 13.29 -5.93
C LEU A 308 -3.68 13.71 -4.53
N VAL A 309 -2.50 13.31 -4.08
CA VAL A 309 -1.93 13.76 -2.81
C VAL A 309 -1.44 15.20 -2.94
N GLY A 310 -0.74 15.52 -4.02
CA GLY A 310 -0.18 16.85 -4.26
C GLY A 310 -1.23 17.96 -4.38
N ASN A 311 -2.43 17.63 -4.90
CA ASN A 311 -3.56 18.57 -5.01
C ASN A 311 -4.53 18.54 -3.81
N GLY A 312 -4.26 17.67 -2.80
CA GLY A 312 -5.06 17.56 -1.59
C GLY A 312 -6.33 16.73 -1.70
N SER A 313 -6.59 16.06 -2.84
CA SER A 313 -7.72 15.12 -3.00
C SER A 313 -7.55 13.88 -2.13
N ILE A 314 -6.31 13.48 -1.86
CA ILE A 314 -5.94 12.46 -0.87
C ILE A 314 -5.03 13.14 0.17
N ASN A 315 -5.47 13.16 1.43
CA ASN A 315 -4.70 13.66 2.56
C ASN A 315 -4.08 12.49 3.33
N VAL A 316 -2.77 12.29 3.16
CA VAL A 316 -2.03 11.21 3.82
C VAL A 316 -1.52 11.61 5.22
N LYS A 317 -1.45 12.90 5.53
CA LYS A 317 -0.86 13.42 6.77
C LYS A 317 -1.48 12.86 8.04
N PRO A 318 -2.80 12.71 8.20
CA PRO A 318 -3.40 12.11 9.40
C PRO A 318 -3.08 10.63 9.61
N LEU A 319 -2.51 9.97 8.58
CA LEU A 319 -2.11 8.57 8.64
C LEU A 319 -0.68 8.39 9.18
N ILE A 320 0.10 9.47 9.30
CA ILE A 320 1.42 9.45 9.93
C ILE A 320 1.22 9.56 11.44
N SER A 321 1.32 8.43 12.11
CA SER A 321 1.14 8.39 13.57
C SER A 321 2.39 8.85 14.32
N GLU A 322 3.56 8.47 13.83
CA GLU A 322 4.85 8.80 14.42
C GLU A 322 5.93 8.96 13.35
N ILE A 323 6.94 9.79 13.62
CA ILE A 323 8.16 9.93 12.83
C ILE A 323 9.33 9.53 13.73
N VAL A 324 10.14 8.60 13.29
CA VAL A 324 11.19 7.96 14.09
C VAL A 324 12.52 7.97 13.32
N PRO A 325 13.66 8.30 13.96
CA PRO A 325 14.95 8.19 13.32
C PRO A 325 15.32 6.73 13.02
N LEU A 326 16.10 6.49 11.97
CA LEU A 326 16.51 5.14 11.55
C LEU A 326 17.22 4.37 12.68
N SER A 327 18.01 5.06 13.50
CA SER A 327 18.70 4.48 14.66
C SER A 327 17.75 3.88 15.71
N ARG A 328 16.47 4.26 15.72
CA ARG A 328 15.44 3.74 16.62
C ARG A 328 14.34 2.95 15.93
N ALA A 329 14.52 2.64 14.64
CA ALA A 329 13.50 1.97 13.84
C ALA A 329 13.03 0.64 14.46
N MET A 330 13.92 -0.15 15.06
CA MET A 330 13.54 -1.40 15.71
C MET A 330 12.71 -1.17 16.97
N GLU A 331 13.13 -0.27 17.87
CA GLU A 331 12.48 -0.05 19.16
C GLU A 331 11.17 0.72 19.02
N ASP A 332 11.22 1.89 18.37
CA ASP A 332 10.09 2.83 18.29
C ASP A 332 9.26 2.60 16.99
N GLY A 333 9.79 1.82 16.05
CA GLY A 333 9.11 1.43 14.82
C GLY A 333 8.53 0.02 14.90
N PHE A 334 9.34 -1.00 14.62
CA PHE A 334 8.91 -2.39 14.48
C PHE A 334 8.23 -2.93 15.75
N HIS A 335 8.86 -2.79 16.94
CA HIS A 335 8.25 -3.24 18.21
C HIS A 335 6.98 -2.45 18.54
N ARG A 336 6.96 -1.15 18.25
CA ARG A 336 5.79 -0.30 18.46
C ARG A 336 4.61 -0.73 17.59
N MET A 337 4.88 -1.20 16.36
CA MET A 337 3.87 -1.75 15.46
C MET A 337 3.23 -3.06 15.94
N LEU A 338 3.85 -3.79 16.87
CA LEU A 338 3.29 -5.02 17.46
C LEU A 338 2.29 -4.78 18.61
N ASP A 339 2.19 -3.56 19.14
CA ASP A 339 1.25 -3.27 20.23
C ASP A 339 -0.21 -3.42 19.73
N PRO A 340 -0.98 -4.38 20.25
CA PRO A 340 -2.35 -4.61 19.80
C PRO A 340 -3.33 -3.49 20.19
N ASN A 341 -2.97 -2.65 21.16
CA ASN A 341 -3.81 -1.54 21.65
C ASN A 341 -3.45 -0.21 20.97
N LYS A 342 -2.61 -0.22 19.96
CA LYS A 342 -2.14 0.97 19.28
C LYS A 342 -3.17 1.58 18.35
N ASP A 343 -3.22 2.90 18.33
CA ASP A 343 -3.88 3.69 17.32
C ASP A 343 -2.83 4.18 16.30
N ILE A 344 -2.16 3.23 15.66
CA ILE A 344 -1.08 3.48 14.71
C ILE A 344 -1.54 3.08 13.32
N TYR A 345 -1.45 4.02 12.37
CA TYR A 345 -1.66 3.76 10.95
C TYR A 345 -0.33 3.52 10.24
N ARG A 346 0.61 4.50 10.31
CA ARG A 346 1.98 4.35 9.79
C ARG A 346 2.97 5.01 10.72
N ILE A 347 4.12 4.37 10.87
CA ILE A 347 5.34 4.97 11.45
C ILE A 347 6.28 5.24 10.29
N VAL A 348 6.71 6.48 10.14
CA VAL A 348 7.67 6.89 9.12
C VAL A 348 9.06 6.92 9.73
N ILE A 349 9.98 6.19 9.12
CA ILE A 349 11.39 6.19 9.47
C ILE A 349 12.11 7.23 8.62
N GLN A 350 12.77 8.21 9.26
CA GLN A 350 13.58 9.24 8.59
C GLN A 350 15.05 9.09 8.94
N PRO A 351 15.93 8.70 7.99
CA PRO A 351 17.33 8.42 8.28
C PRO A 351 18.16 9.62 8.75
N GLY A 352 17.73 10.83 8.47
CA GLY A 352 18.47 12.08 8.78
C GLY A 352 17.89 12.90 9.94
N SER A 353 16.95 12.36 10.71
CA SER A 353 16.30 13.09 11.82
C SER A 353 16.90 12.79 13.19
#